data_30e3e7cb4b0dec22c1b5a86bc83dffe6
#
_entry.id   30e3e7cb4b0dec22c1b5a86bc83dffe6
#
_cell.length_a   1.000
_cell.length_b   1.000
_cell.length_c   1.000
_cell.angle_alpha   90.00
_cell.angle_beta   90.00
_cell.angle_gamma   90.00
#
_symmetry.space_group_name_H-M   'P 1'
#
loop_
_entity.id
_entity.type
_entity.pdbx_description
1 polymer ?
#
loop_
_entity_poly.entity_id
_entity_poly.type
_entity_poly.pdbx_seq_one_letter_code
_entity_poly.pdbx_strand_id
1 'polypeptide(L)'
;LTIHTVMENMVVGILLIFALQWLFLGNLRSAIIVAATIPFALAFAILILVLQGESANLLSVGALDFGLVVDACVIMVENIFRHMVERSAAAENGQGRYTMASRFGAVLGASSEVSRGIFFAAAIIIASFLPLFTLTGVEGHIFGPMAKTYAYAITGGLIATFTVAPVLATL
;
A
#
# COMPACT_ATOMS: atom_id res chain seq x y z
N LEU A 1 23.02 8.89 13.02
CA LEU A 1 23.22 7.52 12.51
C LEU A 1 21.87 6.82 12.25
N THR A 2 20.93 6.90 13.14
CA THR A 2 19.74 6.02 13.16
C THR A 2 18.62 6.46 12.19
N ILE A 3 18.38 7.76 12.01
CA ILE A 3 17.45 8.28 11.00
C ILE A 3 17.98 7.96 9.58
N HIS A 4 19.29 8.02 9.40
CA HIS A 4 19.94 7.69 8.14
C HIS A 4 19.69 6.23 7.74
N THR A 5 19.84 5.30 8.68
CA THR A 5 19.57 3.86 8.44
C THR A 5 18.10 3.58 8.06
N VAL A 6 17.15 4.26 8.72
CA VAL A 6 15.72 4.13 8.37
C VAL A 6 15.45 4.67 6.97
N MET A 7 16.02 5.83 6.64
CA MET A 7 15.89 6.42 5.30
C MET A 7 16.54 5.55 4.22
N GLU A 8 17.71 4.98 4.49
CA GLU A 8 18.36 4.03 3.58
C GLU A 8 17.50 2.79 3.35
N ASN A 9 17.00 2.16 4.40
CA ASN A 9 16.13 0.99 4.29
C ASN A 9 14.85 1.30 3.53
N MET A 10 14.25 2.47 3.78
CA MET A 10 13.06 2.93 3.06
C MET A 10 13.36 3.11 1.56
N VAL A 11 14.46 3.78 1.21
CA VAL A 11 14.84 4.00 -0.19
C VAL A 11 15.14 2.67 -0.88
N VAL A 12 15.88 1.78 -0.24
CA VAL A 12 16.18 0.44 -0.79
C VAL A 12 14.90 -0.37 -0.94
N GLY A 13 14.00 -0.34 0.05
CA GLY A 13 12.70 -1.01 -0.03
C GLY A 13 11.83 -0.49 -1.17
N ILE A 14 11.73 0.83 -1.34
CA ILE A 14 11.01 1.47 -2.45
C ILE A 14 11.60 1.05 -3.80
N LEU A 15 12.92 1.10 -3.95
CA LEU A 15 13.60 0.72 -5.19
C LEU A 15 13.40 -0.77 -5.52
N LEU A 16 13.47 -1.63 -4.51
CA LEU A 16 13.27 -3.07 -4.68
C LEU A 16 11.83 -3.37 -5.13
N ILE A 17 10.83 -2.81 -4.43
CA ILE A 17 9.41 -2.99 -4.77
C ILE A 17 9.12 -2.41 -6.14
N PHE A 18 9.65 -1.22 -6.45
CA PHE A 18 9.53 -0.62 -7.77
C PHE A 18 10.10 -1.52 -8.88
N ALA A 19 11.30 -2.05 -8.67
CA ALA A 19 11.96 -2.93 -9.65
C ALA A 19 11.17 -4.24 -9.85
N LEU A 20 10.71 -4.87 -8.77
CA LEU A 20 9.90 -6.06 -8.82
C LEU A 20 8.56 -5.81 -9.53
N GLN A 21 7.87 -4.73 -9.19
CA GLN A 21 6.61 -4.38 -9.82
C GLN A 21 6.77 -4.08 -11.31
N TRP A 22 7.83 -3.35 -11.68
CA TRP A 22 8.14 -3.10 -13.08
C TRP A 22 8.45 -4.39 -13.85
N LEU A 23 9.19 -5.30 -13.25
CA LEU A 23 9.54 -6.60 -13.85
C LEU A 23 8.29 -7.48 -14.05
N PHE A 24 7.39 -7.56 -13.05
CA PHE A 24 6.24 -8.45 -13.09
C PHE A 24 5.05 -7.88 -13.87
N LEU A 25 4.74 -6.60 -13.70
CA LEU A 25 3.61 -5.97 -14.39
C LEU A 25 3.98 -5.43 -15.78
N GLY A 26 5.27 -5.27 -16.09
CA GLY A 26 5.74 -4.71 -17.35
C GLY A 26 5.30 -3.25 -17.59
N ASN A 27 4.70 -2.60 -16.60
CA ASN A 27 4.14 -1.26 -16.70
C ASN A 27 4.77 -0.31 -15.68
N LEU A 28 5.56 0.63 -16.18
CA LEU A 28 6.26 1.61 -15.36
C LEU A 28 5.31 2.46 -14.50
N ARG A 29 4.14 2.77 -15.03
CA ARG A 29 3.14 3.59 -14.35
C ARG A 29 2.57 2.90 -13.11
N SER A 30 2.23 1.61 -13.21
CA SER A 30 1.77 0.82 -12.08
C SER A 30 2.83 0.70 -10.99
N ALA A 31 4.09 0.50 -11.38
CA ALA A 31 5.22 0.43 -10.45
C ALA A 31 5.42 1.74 -9.67
N ILE A 32 5.30 2.90 -10.33
CA ILE A 32 5.38 4.22 -9.69
C ILE A 32 4.24 4.42 -8.69
N ILE A 33 3.01 4.05 -9.05
CA ILE A 33 1.84 4.20 -8.16
C ILE A 33 2.03 3.39 -6.89
N VAL A 34 2.43 2.11 -7.02
CA VAL A 34 2.70 1.24 -5.88
C VAL A 34 3.84 1.79 -5.02
N ALA A 35 4.96 2.19 -5.62
CA ALA A 35 6.09 2.75 -4.90
C ALA A 35 5.73 4.03 -4.12
N ALA A 36 4.85 4.87 -4.66
CA ALA A 36 4.40 6.10 -4.01
C ALA A 36 3.51 5.86 -2.78
N THR A 37 2.88 4.69 -2.65
CA THR A 37 2.08 4.37 -1.45
C THR A 37 2.93 4.11 -0.22
N ILE A 38 4.20 3.69 -0.37
CA ILE A 38 5.09 3.39 0.75
C ILE A 38 5.36 4.64 1.62
N PRO A 39 5.89 5.75 1.06
CA PRO A 39 6.12 6.95 1.85
C PRO A 39 4.83 7.54 2.42
N PHE A 40 3.71 7.41 1.70
CA PHE A 40 2.41 7.85 2.21
C PHE A 40 1.99 7.05 3.45
N ALA A 41 2.06 5.72 3.39
CA ALA A 41 1.70 4.84 4.50
C ALA A 41 2.60 5.07 5.73
N LEU A 42 3.91 5.25 5.50
CA LEU A 42 4.86 5.56 6.56
C LEU A 42 4.57 6.93 7.19
N ALA A 43 4.35 7.96 6.38
CA ALA A 43 4.01 9.30 6.86
C ALA A 43 2.71 9.28 7.68
N PHE A 44 1.70 8.52 7.23
CA PHE A 44 0.45 8.34 7.96
C PHE A 44 0.69 7.67 9.32
N ALA A 45 1.47 6.58 9.37
CA ALA A 45 1.79 5.88 10.61
C ALA A 45 2.52 6.81 11.61
N ILE A 46 3.53 7.54 11.14
CA ILE A 46 4.28 8.50 11.96
C ILE A 46 3.36 9.60 12.48
N LEU A 47 2.49 10.15 11.61
CA LEU A 47 1.54 11.19 12.01
C LEU A 47 0.63 10.73 13.16
N ILE A 48 0.08 9.52 13.05
CA ILE A 48 -0.79 8.97 14.10
C ILE A 48 -0.03 8.75 15.41
N LEU A 49 1.21 8.20 15.34
CA LEU A 49 2.06 8.03 16.52
C LEU A 49 2.34 9.35 17.22
N VAL A 50 2.71 10.38 16.45
CA VAL A 50 2.98 11.73 16.99
C VAL A 50 1.73 12.33 17.62
N LEU A 51 0.56 12.20 16.99
CA LEU A 51 -0.72 12.70 17.55
C LEU A 51 -1.12 12.01 18.85
N GLN A 52 -0.70 10.75 19.04
CA GLN A 52 -0.92 10.01 20.28
C GLN A 52 0.13 10.28 21.36
N GLY A 53 1.13 11.12 21.06
CA GLY A 53 2.23 11.42 21.98
C GLY A 53 3.19 10.25 22.16
N GLU A 54 3.13 9.25 21.30
CA GLU A 54 4.06 8.12 21.29
C GLU A 54 5.32 8.47 20.51
N SER A 55 6.48 8.12 21.05
CA SER A 55 7.72 8.25 20.30
C SER A 55 7.76 7.21 19.19
N ALA A 56 7.94 7.65 17.95
CA ALA A 56 8.24 6.76 16.84
C ALA A 56 9.57 6.04 17.17
N ASN A 57 9.45 4.85 17.75
CA ASN A 57 10.63 4.06 18.10
C ASN A 57 11.30 3.59 16.82
N LEU A 58 12.58 3.82 16.74
CA LEU A 58 13.40 3.47 15.59
C LEU A 58 13.35 2.00 15.23
N LEU A 59 13.26 1.14 16.26
CA LEU A 59 13.12 -0.30 16.08
C LEU A 59 11.78 -0.62 15.38
N SER A 60 10.71 0.07 15.76
CA SER A 60 9.37 -0.13 15.19
C SER A 60 9.29 0.31 13.74
N VAL A 61 9.92 1.44 13.40
CA VAL A 61 9.91 1.97 12.02
C VAL A 61 10.94 1.24 11.15
N GLY A 62 12.08 0.88 11.70
CA GLY A 62 13.15 0.16 10.98
C GLY A 62 12.81 -1.30 10.68
N ALA A 63 11.91 -1.91 11.47
CA ALA A 63 11.44 -3.27 11.24
C ALA A 63 10.23 -3.36 10.29
N LEU A 64 9.69 -2.23 9.80
CA LEU A 64 8.55 -2.22 8.90
C LEU A 64 8.83 -3.05 7.63
N ASP A 65 8.03 -4.07 7.42
CA ASP A 65 7.98 -4.79 6.16
C ASP A 65 7.10 -4.03 5.17
N PHE A 66 7.72 -3.36 4.23
CA PHE A 66 7.02 -2.59 3.21
C PHE A 66 6.20 -3.48 2.26
N GLY A 67 6.54 -4.76 2.13
CA GLY A 67 5.75 -5.73 1.37
C GLY A 67 4.32 -5.82 1.90
N LEU A 68 4.15 -6.07 3.20
CA LEU A 68 2.83 -6.14 3.83
C LEU A 68 2.00 -4.87 3.67
N VAL A 69 2.66 -3.70 3.62
CA VAL A 69 2.00 -2.41 3.48
C VAL A 69 1.47 -2.19 2.06
N VAL A 70 2.20 -2.66 1.04
CA VAL A 70 1.85 -2.41 -0.36
C VAL A 70 1.03 -3.51 -1.02
N ASP A 71 0.91 -4.69 -0.43
CA ASP A 71 0.19 -5.83 -1.01
C ASP A 71 -1.21 -5.46 -1.50
N ALA A 72 -1.96 -4.72 -0.70
CA ALA A 72 -3.27 -4.21 -1.05
C ALA A 72 -3.23 -3.30 -2.29
N CYS A 73 -2.23 -2.43 -2.38
CA CYS A 73 -2.06 -1.51 -3.50
C CYS A 73 -1.65 -2.25 -4.78
N VAL A 74 -0.80 -3.26 -4.67
CA VAL A 74 -0.39 -4.10 -5.81
C VAL A 74 -1.61 -4.75 -6.45
N ILE A 75 -2.45 -5.42 -5.65
CA ILE A 75 -3.68 -6.09 -6.14
C ILE A 75 -4.63 -5.08 -6.80
N MET A 76 -4.82 -3.92 -6.18
CA MET A 76 -5.69 -2.87 -6.70
C MET A 76 -5.18 -2.33 -8.04
N VAL A 77 -3.91 -1.97 -8.10
CA VAL A 77 -3.29 -1.37 -9.30
C VAL A 77 -3.25 -2.38 -10.44
N GLU A 78 -2.88 -3.63 -10.17
CA GLU A 78 -2.89 -4.69 -11.17
C GLU A 78 -4.29 -4.86 -11.78
N ASN A 79 -5.34 -4.96 -10.95
CA ASN A 79 -6.71 -5.13 -11.41
C ASN A 79 -7.19 -3.92 -12.24
N ILE A 80 -6.86 -2.70 -11.80
CA ILE A 80 -7.19 -1.48 -12.54
C ILE A 80 -6.55 -1.50 -13.93
N PHE A 81 -5.24 -1.77 -14.02
CA PHE A 81 -4.53 -1.79 -15.30
C PHE A 81 -5.03 -2.91 -16.21
N ARG A 82 -5.36 -4.08 -15.69
CA ARG A 82 -5.97 -5.16 -16.45
C ARG A 82 -7.29 -4.73 -17.10
N HIS A 83 -8.21 -4.14 -16.34
CA HIS A 83 -9.47 -3.62 -16.84
C HIS A 83 -9.29 -2.49 -17.86
N MET A 84 -8.28 -1.63 -17.66
CA MET A 84 -7.97 -0.58 -18.63
C MET A 84 -7.48 -1.15 -19.98
N VAL A 85 -6.63 -2.17 -19.94
CA VAL A 85 -6.12 -2.85 -21.15
C VAL A 85 -7.26 -3.55 -21.88
N GLU A 86 -8.11 -4.29 -21.17
CA GLU A 86 -9.27 -4.97 -21.75
C GLU A 86 -10.22 -4.00 -22.46
N ARG A 87 -10.49 -2.84 -21.83
CA ARG A 87 -11.36 -1.81 -22.43
C ARG A 87 -10.71 -1.09 -23.60
N SER A 88 -9.40 -0.88 -23.58
CA SER A 88 -8.71 -0.27 -24.72
C SER A 88 -8.70 -1.22 -25.92
N ALA A 89 -8.47 -2.51 -25.71
CA ALA A 89 -8.55 -3.53 -26.74
C ALA A 89 -9.97 -3.68 -27.33
N ALA A 90 -11.01 -3.59 -26.50
CA ALA A 90 -12.40 -3.60 -26.96
C ALA A 90 -12.72 -2.37 -27.82
N ALA A 91 -12.18 -1.21 -27.49
CA ALA A 91 -12.35 0.01 -28.28
C ALA A 91 -11.63 -0.08 -29.64
N GLU A 92 -10.46 -0.68 -29.70
CA GLU A 92 -9.70 -0.92 -30.93
C GLU A 92 -10.45 -1.87 -31.90
N ASN A 93 -11.17 -2.85 -31.33
CA ASN A 93 -12.03 -3.76 -32.09
C ASN A 93 -13.41 -3.17 -32.49
N GLY A 94 -13.61 -1.85 -32.37
CA GLY A 94 -14.83 -1.16 -32.75
C GLY A 94 -16.02 -1.31 -31.81
N GLN A 95 -15.81 -1.90 -30.63
CA GLN A 95 -16.86 -2.12 -29.61
C GLN A 95 -17.08 -0.94 -28.65
N GLY A 96 -16.59 0.25 -29.00
CA GLY A 96 -16.77 1.47 -28.21
C GLY A 96 -15.69 2.50 -28.45
N ARG A 97 -15.82 3.67 -27.80
CA ARG A 97 -14.77 4.72 -27.82
C ARG A 97 -14.03 4.70 -26.49
N TYR A 98 -12.69 4.69 -26.54
CA TYR A 98 -11.87 4.84 -25.36
C TYR A 98 -11.83 6.32 -24.93
N THR A 99 -12.71 6.69 -24.01
CA THR A 99 -12.88 8.06 -23.52
C THR A 99 -12.44 8.15 -22.05
N MET A 100 -12.28 9.37 -21.52
CA MET A 100 -12.04 9.59 -20.09
C MET A 100 -13.13 8.94 -19.22
N ALA A 101 -14.40 9.02 -19.64
CA ALA A 101 -15.51 8.39 -18.94
C ALA A 101 -15.39 6.85 -18.90
N SER A 102 -14.91 6.23 -19.98
CA SER A 102 -14.67 4.78 -20.02
C SER A 102 -13.49 4.37 -19.15
N ARG A 103 -12.44 5.18 -19.08
CA ARG A 103 -11.30 4.97 -18.14
C ARG A 103 -11.76 5.04 -16.69
N PHE A 104 -12.49 6.07 -16.34
CA PHE A 104 -13.03 6.24 -14.99
C PHE A 104 -13.94 5.08 -14.60
N GLY A 105 -14.83 4.64 -15.50
CA GLY A 105 -15.68 3.45 -15.31
C GLY A 105 -14.86 2.16 -15.16
N ALA A 106 -13.72 2.02 -15.85
CA ALA A 106 -12.83 0.88 -15.69
C ALA A 106 -12.19 0.88 -14.29
N VAL A 107 -11.69 2.03 -13.85
CA VAL A 107 -11.06 2.18 -12.52
C VAL A 107 -12.06 1.89 -11.41
N LEU A 108 -13.28 2.45 -11.47
CA LEU A 108 -14.32 2.20 -10.46
C LEU A 108 -14.75 0.73 -10.43
N GLY A 109 -14.96 0.12 -11.60
CA GLY A 109 -15.33 -1.30 -11.69
C GLY A 109 -14.26 -2.21 -11.11
N ALA A 110 -13.02 -2.03 -11.53
CA ALA A 110 -11.88 -2.79 -11.03
C ALA A 110 -11.67 -2.60 -9.52
N SER A 111 -11.78 -1.36 -9.03
CA SER A 111 -11.62 -1.07 -7.60
C SER A 111 -12.72 -1.73 -6.76
N SER A 112 -13.97 -1.71 -7.22
CA SER A 112 -15.11 -2.32 -6.49
C SER A 112 -14.99 -3.84 -6.42
N GLU A 113 -14.45 -4.48 -7.45
CA GLU A 113 -14.30 -5.93 -7.54
C GLU A 113 -13.37 -6.48 -6.45
N VAL A 114 -12.23 -5.82 -6.22
CA VAL A 114 -11.20 -6.29 -5.28
C VAL A 114 -11.31 -5.69 -3.88
N SER A 115 -12.08 -4.61 -3.71
CA SER A 115 -12.19 -3.86 -2.45
C SER A 115 -12.50 -4.73 -1.25
N ARG A 116 -13.46 -5.63 -1.38
CA ARG A 116 -13.89 -6.50 -0.29
C ARG A 116 -12.77 -7.46 0.12
N GLY A 117 -12.10 -8.08 -0.85
CA GLY A 117 -10.99 -8.99 -0.59
C GLY A 117 -9.82 -8.29 0.08
N ILE A 118 -9.44 -7.12 -0.42
CA ILE A 118 -8.37 -6.29 0.14
C ILE A 118 -8.68 -5.89 1.58
N PHE A 119 -9.91 -5.43 1.85
CA PHE A 119 -10.32 -5.03 3.19
C PHE A 119 -10.21 -6.19 4.19
N PHE A 120 -10.74 -7.37 3.85
CA PHE A 120 -10.66 -8.54 4.71
C PHE A 120 -9.24 -9.04 4.89
N ALA A 121 -8.42 -9.06 3.83
CA ALA A 121 -7.01 -9.44 3.94
C ALA A 121 -6.26 -8.53 4.92
N ALA A 122 -6.41 -7.22 4.80
CA ALA A 122 -5.79 -6.27 5.71
C ALA A 122 -6.31 -6.41 7.15
N ALA A 123 -7.61 -6.63 7.33
CA ALA A 123 -8.19 -6.87 8.65
C ALA A 123 -7.61 -8.13 9.32
N ILE A 124 -7.40 -9.21 8.56
CA ILE A 124 -6.76 -10.44 9.03
C ILE A 124 -5.30 -10.17 9.42
N ILE A 125 -4.55 -9.44 8.60
CA ILE A 125 -3.16 -9.09 8.89
C ILE A 125 -3.10 -8.28 10.19
N ILE A 126 -3.92 -7.24 10.34
CA ILE A 126 -3.96 -6.44 11.58
C ILE A 126 -4.36 -7.30 12.78
N ALA A 127 -5.34 -8.18 12.62
CA ALA A 127 -5.77 -9.09 13.68
C ALA A 127 -4.66 -10.07 14.09
N SER A 128 -3.76 -10.44 13.20
CA SER A 128 -2.61 -11.31 13.53
C SER A 128 -1.61 -10.65 14.48
N PHE A 129 -1.62 -9.32 14.59
CA PHE A 129 -0.81 -8.60 15.57
C PHE A 129 -1.45 -8.50 16.96
N LEU A 130 -2.75 -8.83 17.11
CA LEU A 130 -3.43 -8.76 18.42
C LEU A 130 -2.74 -9.54 19.54
N PRO A 131 -2.18 -10.74 19.29
CA PRO A 131 -1.45 -11.47 20.35
C PRO A 131 -0.25 -10.70 20.89
N LEU A 132 0.38 -9.82 20.12
CA LEU A 132 1.52 -9.02 20.57
C LEU A 132 1.16 -8.02 21.67
N PHE A 133 -0.11 -7.59 21.74
CA PHE A 133 -0.60 -6.70 22.81
C PHE A 133 -0.83 -7.42 24.14
N THR A 134 -0.86 -8.75 24.15
CA THR A 134 -0.98 -9.55 25.37
C THR A 134 0.37 -9.86 26.03
N LEU A 135 1.47 -9.56 25.33
CA LEU A 135 2.82 -9.74 25.85
C LEU A 135 3.08 -8.75 27.00
N THR A 136 3.71 -9.25 28.05
CA THR A 136 4.05 -8.47 29.26
C THR A 136 5.58 -8.42 29.45
N GLY A 137 6.04 -7.51 30.33
CA GLY A 137 7.46 -7.38 30.59
C GLY A 137 8.25 -6.77 29.44
N VAL A 138 9.51 -7.15 29.27
CA VAL A 138 10.44 -6.58 28.27
C VAL A 138 9.93 -6.81 26.84
N GLU A 139 9.36 -7.99 26.59
CA GLU A 139 8.81 -8.34 25.27
C GLU A 139 7.64 -7.44 24.89
N GLY A 140 6.71 -7.16 25.81
CA GLY A 140 5.59 -6.27 25.57
C GLY A 140 6.03 -4.83 25.29
N HIS A 141 7.08 -4.35 25.95
CA HIS A 141 7.65 -3.02 25.72
C HIS A 141 8.31 -2.87 24.33
N ILE A 142 8.82 -3.96 23.76
CA ILE A 142 9.46 -3.96 22.44
C ILE A 142 8.41 -4.18 21.33
N PHE A 143 7.60 -5.22 21.45
CA PHE A 143 6.68 -5.64 20.38
C PHE A 143 5.38 -4.84 20.36
N GLY A 144 4.92 -4.29 21.47
CA GLY A 144 3.72 -3.48 21.53
C GLY A 144 3.76 -2.24 20.61
N PRO A 145 4.77 -1.37 20.75
CA PRO A 145 4.95 -0.23 19.83
C PRO A 145 5.11 -0.65 18.37
N MET A 146 5.81 -1.77 18.11
CA MET A 146 5.99 -2.31 16.77
C MET A 146 4.64 -2.71 16.16
N ALA A 147 3.82 -3.47 16.88
CA ALA A 147 2.49 -3.89 16.41
C ALA A 147 1.57 -2.69 16.10
N LYS A 148 1.59 -1.63 16.92
CA LYS A 148 0.86 -0.38 16.65
C LYS A 148 1.34 0.29 15.35
N THR A 149 2.66 0.41 15.17
CA THR A 149 3.24 1.01 13.97
C THR A 149 2.83 0.25 12.71
N TYR A 150 2.86 -1.09 12.74
CA TYR A 150 2.38 -1.92 11.63
C TYR A 150 0.90 -1.72 11.35
N ALA A 151 0.04 -1.73 12.38
CA ALA A 151 -1.39 -1.50 12.21
C ALA A 151 -1.69 -0.14 11.57
N TYR A 152 -0.99 0.91 11.98
CA TYR A 152 -1.14 2.25 11.40
C TYR A 152 -0.59 2.34 9.98
N ALA A 153 0.55 1.70 9.69
CA ALA A 153 1.12 1.67 8.35
C ALA A 153 0.22 0.92 7.36
N ILE A 154 -0.32 -0.24 7.76
CA ILE A 154 -1.28 -1.01 6.94
C ILE A 154 -2.56 -0.20 6.72
N THR A 155 -3.07 0.47 7.75
CA THR A 155 -4.24 1.35 7.63
C THR A 155 -3.96 2.51 6.67
N GLY A 156 -2.80 3.16 6.78
CA GLY A 156 -2.37 4.21 5.85
C GLY A 156 -2.21 3.70 4.42
N GLY A 157 -1.65 2.51 4.25
CA GLY A 157 -1.56 1.81 2.97
C GLY A 157 -2.92 1.52 2.34
N LEU A 158 -3.90 1.09 3.15
CA LEU A 158 -5.28 0.92 2.71
C LEU A 158 -5.92 2.22 2.25
N ILE A 159 -5.77 3.29 3.03
CA ILE A 159 -6.29 4.61 2.65
C ILE A 159 -5.67 5.04 1.32
N ALA A 160 -4.35 4.89 1.15
CA ALA A 160 -3.69 5.19 -0.11
C ALA A 160 -4.20 4.32 -1.27
N THR A 161 -4.42 3.02 -1.02
CA THR A 161 -4.93 2.07 -2.01
C THR A 161 -6.32 2.45 -2.51
N PHE A 162 -7.22 2.91 -1.64
CA PHE A 162 -8.59 3.27 -2.04
C PHE A 162 -8.74 4.72 -2.50
N THR A 163 -7.78 5.58 -2.26
CA THR A 163 -7.83 7.00 -2.63
C THR A 163 -6.78 7.39 -3.65
N VAL A 164 -5.51 7.23 -3.30
CA VAL A 164 -4.38 7.70 -4.12
C VAL A 164 -4.20 6.84 -5.36
N ALA A 165 -4.24 5.51 -5.22
CA ALA A 165 -3.99 4.60 -6.34
C ALA A 165 -5.02 4.73 -7.47
N PRO A 166 -6.35 4.75 -7.24
CA PRO A 166 -7.33 4.96 -8.30
C PRO A 166 -7.20 6.34 -8.97
N VAL A 167 -6.93 7.39 -8.20
CA VAL A 167 -6.75 8.75 -8.74
C VAL A 167 -5.53 8.81 -9.66
N LEU A 168 -4.38 8.31 -9.21
CA LEU A 168 -3.16 8.27 -10.03
C LEU A 168 -3.29 7.37 -11.26
N ALA A 169 -4.11 6.33 -11.21
CA ALA A 169 -4.39 5.47 -12.35
C ALA A 169 -5.24 6.17 -13.43
N THR A 170 -6.04 7.17 -13.07
CA THR A 170 -6.85 7.94 -14.04
C THR A 170 -6.05 9.02 -14.77
N LEU A 171 -4.99 9.53 -14.16
CA LEU A 171 -4.09 10.53 -14.75
C LEU A 171 -3.21 9.93 -15.82
#